data_e9d3796c230c75bc831db780807d2898
#
_entry.id   e9d3796c230c75bc831db780807d2898
#
_cell.length_a   1.000
_cell.length_b   1.000
_cell.length_c   1.000
_cell.angle_alpha   90.00
_cell.angle_beta   90.00
_cell.angle_gamma   90.00
#
_symmetry.space_group_name_H-M   'P 1'
#
loop_
_entity.id
_entity.type
_entity.pdbx_description
1 polymer ?
#
loop_
_entity_poly.entity_id
_entity_poly.type
_entity_poly.pdbx_seq_one_letter_code
_entity_poly.pdbx_strand_id
1 'polypeptide(L)'
;MRMTTRRVVAAVGIAALIGVGSIGGAQEIDPALGTYERAAGEVSGSLKCVGSDTMNNLVALWAEGFKKFYPSVREAVEGKGSASAPPALTEGTCTFGPMSRDMKPSEIDAFKERHGYPPVMVPAAIDMLAVFVHKDNPLAGLSLQQVDAIFSKNRTGGAKDEIRTWGDLGLEGEWKDKPISLYGRNATSGTYGYFKEHALFKGDFKPTVKEQPGSSAVVQAVASDRFAMGYSGIGYRTADVRVVPLAAKHGAAFVEADPKFAYSGDYPLSRFLYLGVNHKPGTALDPLRREFLRYVLSANGQGDVKKDGYLPVTAAVAKRALASVGIAAD
;
A
#
# COMPACT_ATOMS: atom_id res chain seq x y z
N MET A 1 1.11 26.57 -76.76
CA MET A 1 0.41 25.32 -76.58
C MET A 1 1.10 24.58 -75.44
N ARG A 2 0.62 24.73 -74.22
CA ARG A 2 1.23 24.13 -73.00
C ARG A 2 0.24 23.09 -72.42
N MET A 3 0.65 21.84 -72.51
CA MET A 3 -0.07 20.72 -71.88
C MET A 3 0.16 20.68 -70.39
N THR A 4 -0.90 20.80 -69.65
CA THR A 4 -0.90 20.64 -68.18
C THR A 4 -1.28 19.20 -67.83
N THR A 5 -0.31 18.47 -67.26
CA THR A 5 -0.46 17.10 -66.76
C THR A 5 -1.10 17.14 -65.37
N ARG A 6 -2.31 16.64 -65.19
CA ARG A 6 -2.97 16.42 -63.90
C ARG A 6 -2.39 15.14 -63.25
N ARG A 7 -1.75 15.30 -62.09
CA ARG A 7 -1.40 14.16 -61.21
C ARG A 7 -2.61 13.81 -60.39
N VAL A 8 -3.06 12.56 -60.51
CA VAL A 8 -4.03 11.93 -59.62
C VAL A 8 -3.31 11.49 -58.37
N VAL A 9 -3.70 12.02 -57.21
CA VAL A 9 -3.21 11.57 -55.90
C VAL A 9 -4.22 10.56 -55.38
N ALA A 10 -3.81 9.28 -55.30
CA ALA A 10 -4.58 8.23 -54.67
C ALA A 10 -4.50 8.39 -53.15
N ALA A 11 -5.63 8.61 -52.50
CA ALA A 11 -5.74 8.58 -51.04
C ALA A 11 -5.80 7.13 -50.56
N VAL A 12 -4.76 6.70 -49.87
CA VAL A 12 -4.75 5.42 -49.12
C VAL A 12 -5.42 5.69 -47.76
N GLY A 13 -6.63 5.17 -47.62
CA GLY A 13 -7.35 5.18 -46.35
C GLY A 13 -6.72 4.20 -45.36
N ILE A 14 -6.13 4.70 -44.30
CA ILE A 14 -5.73 3.90 -43.12
C ILE A 14 -6.97 3.69 -42.27
N ALA A 15 -7.51 2.47 -42.30
CA ALA A 15 -8.56 2.03 -41.38
C ALA A 15 -7.92 1.92 -39.98
N ALA A 16 -8.22 2.86 -39.07
CA ALA A 16 -7.88 2.76 -37.67
C ALA A 16 -8.75 1.65 -37.05
N LEU A 17 -8.14 0.51 -36.73
CA LEU A 17 -8.72 -0.47 -35.81
C LEU A 17 -8.77 0.16 -34.40
N ILE A 18 -9.94 0.62 -34.01
CA ILE A 18 -10.23 0.98 -32.62
C ILE A 18 -10.33 -0.35 -31.88
N GLY A 19 -9.22 -0.76 -31.28
CA GLY A 19 -9.20 -1.80 -30.25
C GLY A 19 -10.00 -1.32 -29.05
N VAL A 20 -11.16 -1.94 -28.80
CA VAL A 20 -11.91 -1.78 -27.55
C VAL A 20 -11.03 -2.31 -26.43
N GLY A 21 -10.30 -1.42 -25.77
CA GLY A 21 -9.53 -1.73 -24.58
C GLY A 21 -10.47 -2.11 -23.44
N SER A 22 -10.32 -3.32 -22.94
CA SER A 22 -11.02 -3.84 -21.76
C SER A 22 -10.83 -2.89 -20.59
N ILE A 23 -11.91 -2.32 -20.10
CA ILE A 23 -11.97 -1.55 -18.86
C ILE A 23 -11.83 -2.56 -17.71
N GLY A 24 -10.82 -2.38 -16.86
CA GLY A 24 -10.66 -3.11 -15.61
C GLY A 24 -9.59 -4.21 -15.65
N GLY A 25 -8.35 -3.86 -15.97
CA GLY A 25 -7.20 -4.77 -15.80
C GLY A 25 -6.92 -5.00 -14.32
N ALA A 26 -7.48 -6.06 -13.72
CA ALA A 26 -6.92 -6.61 -12.51
C ALA A 26 -5.44 -6.89 -12.79
N GLN A 27 -4.53 -6.26 -12.02
CA GLN A 27 -3.09 -6.44 -12.19
C GLN A 27 -2.74 -7.93 -12.23
N GLU A 28 -2.15 -8.40 -13.31
CA GLU A 28 -1.67 -9.77 -13.41
C GLU A 28 -0.42 -9.95 -12.55
N ILE A 29 -0.26 -11.14 -11.98
CA ILE A 29 0.98 -11.54 -11.31
C ILE A 29 2.06 -11.57 -12.38
N ASP A 30 3.24 -11.02 -12.08
CA ASP A 30 4.37 -11.05 -12.99
C ASP A 30 4.65 -12.51 -13.41
N PRO A 31 4.53 -12.86 -14.70
CA PRO A 31 4.70 -14.24 -15.17
C PRO A 31 6.11 -14.79 -14.95
N ALA A 32 7.08 -13.93 -14.67
CA ALA A 32 8.44 -14.35 -14.31
C ALA A 32 8.57 -14.75 -12.83
N LEU A 33 7.52 -14.63 -12.02
CA LEU A 33 7.48 -15.21 -10.68
C LEU A 33 7.21 -16.71 -10.77
N GLY A 34 8.14 -17.51 -10.26
CA GLY A 34 7.95 -18.95 -10.16
C GLY A 34 6.84 -19.34 -9.19
N THR A 35 6.18 -20.46 -9.48
CA THR A 35 5.27 -21.11 -8.52
C THR A 35 6.06 -21.62 -7.32
N TYR A 36 5.50 -21.50 -6.11
CA TYR A 36 6.15 -22.03 -4.92
C TYR A 36 6.21 -23.56 -4.97
N GLU A 37 7.41 -24.08 -4.86
CA GLU A 37 7.65 -25.51 -4.71
C GLU A 37 8.17 -25.78 -3.30
N ARG A 38 7.53 -26.78 -2.64
CA ARG A 38 7.90 -27.22 -1.31
C ARG A 38 9.33 -27.74 -1.30
N ALA A 39 10.17 -27.21 -0.41
CA ALA A 39 11.52 -27.73 -0.22
C ALA A 39 11.48 -29.16 0.34
N ALA A 40 12.54 -29.92 0.06
CA ALA A 40 12.76 -31.22 0.69
C ALA A 40 12.91 -31.05 2.21
N GLY A 41 12.26 -31.89 2.96
CA GLY A 41 12.26 -31.85 4.43
C GLY A 41 11.01 -31.24 5.05
N GLU A 42 10.90 -31.40 6.36
CA GLU A 42 9.76 -30.87 7.13
C GLU A 42 10.11 -29.49 7.66
N VAL A 43 9.15 -28.56 7.53
CA VAL A 43 9.20 -27.24 8.16
C VAL A 43 8.10 -27.19 9.21
N SER A 44 8.47 -26.87 10.44
CA SER A 44 7.58 -26.79 11.58
C SER A 44 7.95 -25.62 12.48
N GLY A 45 7.11 -25.32 13.46
CA GLY A 45 7.36 -24.28 14.43
C GLY A 45 6.25 -23.24 14.50
N SER A 46 6.54 -22.10 15.14
CA SER A 46 5.60 -21.01 15.31
C SER A 46 5.92 -19.87 14.33
N LEU A 47 4.99 -19.65 13.39
CA LEU A 47 4.99 -18.48 12.50
C LEU A 47 4.21 -17.37 13.20
N LYS A 48 4.91 -16.61 14.04
CA LYS A 48 4.32 -15.48 14.76
C LYS A 48 4.64 -14.15 14.08
N CYS A 49 3.60 -13.45 13.63
CA CYS A 49 3.71 -12.15 12.99
C CYS A 49 3.08 -11.08 13.88
N VAL A 50 3.85 -10.05 14.26
CA VAL A 50 3.38 -8.94 15.12
C VAL A 50 3.68 -7.63 14.42
N GLY A 51 2.65 -6.82 14.13
CA GLY A 51 2.90 -5.55 13.43
C GLY A 51 1.67 -4.90 12.84
N SER A 52 1.78 -4.56 11.56
CA SER A 52 0.82 -3.74 10.83
C SER A 52 -0.59 -4.33 10.77
N ASP A 53 -1.58 -3.59 11.27
CA ASP A 53 -2.99 -3.89 11.04
C ASP A 53 -3.36 -3.81 9.54
N THR A 54 -2.76 -2.89 8.80
CA THR A 54 -2.95 -2.79 7.34
C THR A 54 -2.68 -4.11 6.64
N MET A 55 -1.70 -4.88 7.10
CA MET A 55 -1.31 -6.17 6.53
C MET A 55 -1.97 -7.38 7.21
N ASN A 56 -2.85 -7.16 8.18
CA ASN A 56 -3.35 -8.25 9.02
C ASN A 56 -4.02 -9.37 8.21
N ASN A 57 -4.92 -9.01 7.30
CA ASN A 57 -5.59 -9.97 6.42
C ASN A 57 -4.61 -10.64 5.45
N LEU A 58 -3.71 -9.88 4.85
CA LEU A 58 -2.71 -10.39 3.92
C LEU A 58 -1.78 -11.42 4.58
N VAL A 59 -1.28 -11.10 5.79
CA VAL A 59 -0.43 -12.03 6.55
C VAL A 59 -1.19 -13.31 6.92
N ALA A 60 -2.48 -13.20 7.26
CA ALA A 60 -3.33 -14.36 7.52
C ALA A 60 -3.50 -15.23 6.27
N LEU A 61 -3.74 -14.62 5.09
CA LEU A 61 -3.81 -15.35 3.82
C LEU A 61 -2.50 -16.06 3.48
N TRP A 62 -1.35 -15.38 3.65
CA TRP A 62 -0.04 -16.02 3.46
C TRP A 62 0.19 -17.19 4.43
N ALA A 63 -0.17 -17.03 5.69
CA ALA A 63 -0.02 -18.08 6.70
C ALA A 63 -0.90 -19.30 6.37
N GLU A 64 -2.16 -19.05 5.99
CA GLU A 64 -3.09 -20.09 5.55
C GLU A 64 -2.60 -20.81 4.29
N GLY A 65 -2.14 -20.05 3.28
CA GLY A 65 -1.60 -20.60 2.04
C GLY A 65 -0.33 -21.43 2.27
N PHE A 66 0.59 -20.92 3.11
CA PHE A 66 1.82 -21.62 3.48
C PHE A 66 1.56 -22.93 4.25
N LYS A 67 0.56 -22.93 5.12
CA LYS A 67 0.16 -24.11 5.91
C LYS A 67 -0.31 -25.28 5.05
N LYS A 68 -0.80 -25.05 3.82
CA LYS A 68 -1.13 -26.11 2.86
C LYS A 68 0.09 -26.95 2.47
N PHE A 69 1.28 -26.34 2.48
CA PHE A 69 2.55 -27.00 2.21
C PHE A 69 3.19 -27.58 3.49
N TYR A 70 2.97 -26.92 4.64
CA TYR A 70 3.58 -27.29 5.92
C TYR A 70 2.54 -27.29 7.05
N PRO A 71 1.72 -28.35 7.16
CA PRO A 71 0.61 -28.43 8.14
C PRO A 71 1.04 -28.36 9.61
N SER A 72 2.32 -28.69 9.90
CA SER A 72 2.88 -28.64 11.26
C SER A 72 3.21 -27.21 11.74
N VAL A 73 3.10 -26.20 10.86
CA VAL A 73 3.33 -24.80 11.23
C VAL A 73 2.11 -24.24 11.96
N ARG A 74 2.36 -23.61 13.11
CA ARG A 74 1.35 -22.94 13.92
C ARG A 74 1.46 -21.45 13.69
N GLU A 75 0.43 -20.85 13.12
CA GLU A 75 0.35 -19.42 12.83
C GLU A 75 -0.23 -18.61 14.00
N ALA A 76 0.31 -17.40 14.21
CA ALA A 76 -0.25 -16.37 15.08
C ALA A 76 -0.03 -14.99 14.47
N VAL A 77 -1.10 -14.28 14.18
CA VAL A 77 -1.06 -12.95 13.55
C VAL A 77 -1.65 -11.90 14.50
N GLU A 78 -0.87 -10.88 14.83
CA GLU A 78 -1.25 -9.80 15.74
C GLU A 78 -1.11 -8.44 15.06
N GLY A 79 -2.22 -7.89 14.56
CA GLY A 79 -2.28 -6.59 13.85
C GLY A 79 -2.38 -5.40 14.79
N LYS A 80 -1.40 -5.19 15.67
CA LYS A 80 -1.39 -4.12 16.69
C LYS A 80 -0.88 -2.75 16.18
N GLY A 81 -0.54 -2.65 14.90
CA GLY A 81 0.07 -1.47 14.29
C GLY A 81 1.57 -1.65 14.07
N SER A 82 2.12 -0.98 13.03
CA SER A 82 3.54 -1.14 12.65
C SER A 82 4.52 -0.79 13.76
N ALA A 83 4.14 0.05 14.73
CA ALA A 83 5.01 0.40 15.85
C ALA A 83 5.26 -0.77 16.82
N SER A 84 4.48 -1.85 16.76
CA SER A 84 4.70 -3.06 17.57
C SER A 84 5.71 -4.03 16.97
N ALA A 85 6.01 -3.91 15.67
CA ALA A 85 6.94 -4.80 14.97
C ALA A 85 8.41 -4.63 15.42
N PRO A 86 8.98 -3.39 15.48
CA PRO A 86 10.38 -3.21 15.88
C PRO A 86 10.71 -3.80 17.27
N PRO A 87 9.97 -3.50 18.34
CA PRO A 87 10.28 -4.12 19.65
C PRO A 87 10.10 -5.64 19.62
N ALA A 88 9.08 -6.18 18.95
CA ALA A 88 8.89 -7.62 18.87
C ALA A 88 10.03 -8.33 18.11
N LEU A 89 10.58 -7.69 17.07
CA LEU A 89 11.77 -8.19 16.35
C LEU A 89 13.03 -8.10 17.22
N THR A 90 13.21 -6.98 17.92
CA THR A 90 14.36 -6.75 18.81
C THR A 90 14.40 -7.75 19.96
N GLU A 91 13.25 -8.03 20.57
CA GLU A 91 13.12 -9.00 21.66
C GLU A 91 13.03 -10.46 21.19
N GLY A 92 12.96 -10.70 19.85
CA GLY A 92 12.83 -12.05 19.30
C GLY A 92 11.48 -12.73 19.60
N THR A 93 10.45 -11.95 19.93
CA THR A 93 9.11 -12.47 20.27
C THR A 93 8.20 -12.68 19.07
N CYS A 94 8.65 -12.34 17.87
CA CYS A 94 7.98 -12.66 16.61
C CYS A 94 8.94 -13.27 15.57
N THR A 95 8.38 -13.99 14.62
CA THR A 95 9.10 -14.56 13.47
C THR A 95 9.32 -13.47 12.40
N PHE A 96 8.27 -12.67 12.15
CA PHE A 96 8.28 -11.52 11.25
C PHE A 96 7.56 -10.32 11.87
N GLY A 97 8.00 -9.12 11.50
CA GLY A 97 7.37 -7.87 11.84
C GLY A 97 6.74 -7.21 10.60
N PRO A 98 5.45 -7.44 10.29
CA PRO A 98 4.79 -6.75 9.19
C PRO A 98 4.72 -5.24 9.42
N MET A 99 5.10 -4.43 8.42
CA MET A 99 5.10 -2.98 8.51
C MET A 99 4.57 -2.33 7.24
N SER A 100 3.75 -1.28 7.41
CA SER A 100 3.19 -0.46 6.34
C SER A 100 3.81 0.95 6.28
N ARG A 101 5.02 1.08 6.76
CA ARG A 101 5.95 2.20 6.66
C ARG A 101 7.37 1.68 6.83
N ASP A 102 8.33 2.50 6.48
CA ASP A 102 9.72 2.21 6.81
C ASP A 102 9.93 2.20 8.33
N MET A 103 10.92 1.41 8.78
CA MET A 103 11.36 1.42 10.15
C MET A 103 12.08 2.75 10.45
N LYS A 104 11.74 3.39 11.55
CA LYS A 104 12.34 4.66 11.95
C LYS A 104 13.83 4.46 12.32
N PRO A 105 14.68 5.48 12.14
CA PRO A 105 16.10 5.38 12.53
C PRO A 105 16.28 4.92 13.97
N SER A 106 15.52 5.46 14.93
CA SER A 106 15.60 5.05 16.34
C SER A 106 15.19 3.59 16.59
N GLU A 107 14.26 3.05 15.78
CA GLU A 107 13.84 1.65 15.86
C GLU A 107 14.95 0.72 15.29
N ILE A 108 15.62 1.16 14.21
CA ILE A 108 16.78 0.45 13.63
C ILE A 108 17.96 0.48 14.60
N ASP A 109 18.23 1.62 15.25
CA ASP A 109 19.33 1.77 16.18
C ASP A 109 19.13 0.91 17.42
N ALA A 110 17.93 0.85 17.98
CA ALA A 110 17.61 -0.05 19.10
C ALA A 110 17.80 -1.53 18.72
N PHE A 111 17.42 -1.92 17.51
CA PHE A 111 17.68 -3.28 17.02
C PHE A 111 19.18 -3.56 16.87
N LYS A 112 19.95 -2.60 16.30
CA LYS A 112 21.42 -2.73 16.15
C LYS A 112 22.14 -2.82 17.51
N GLU A 113 21.70 -2.05 18.48
CA GLU A 113 22.24 -2.10 19.84
C GLU A 113 22.11 -3.51 20.43
N ARG A 114 20.97 -4.16 20.22
CA ARG A 114 20.70 -5.52 20.71
C ARG A 114 21.43 -6.61 19.96
N HIS A 115 21.49 -6.52 18.61
CA HIS A 115 21.92 -7.62 17.75
C HIS A 115 23.29 -7.40 17.07
N GLY A 116 23.80 -6.17 17.03
CA GLY A 116 25.06 -5.82 16.36
C GLY A 116 24.95 -5.62 14.83
N TYR A 117 23.72 -5.71 14.27
CA TYR A 117 23.40 -5.52 12.84
C TYR A 117 21.98 -4.99 12.68
N PRO A 118 21.64 -4.34 11.54
CA PRO A 118 20.26 -3.86 11.32
C PRO A 118 19.30 -5.01 10.98
N PRO A 119 17.99 -4.84 11.22
CA PRO A 119 16.98 -5.76 10.70
C PRO A 119 16.89 -5.64 9.18
N VAL A 120 16.40 -6.69 8.50
CA VAL A 120 16.13 -6.63 7.07
C VAL A 120 14.64 -6.37 6.86
N MET A 121 14.33 -5.37 6.02
CA MET A 121 12.97 -5.03 5.62
C MET A 121 12.71 -5.59 4.22
N VAL A 122 11.97 -6.69 4.15
CA VAL A 122 11.67 -7.42 2.91
C VAL A 122 10.41 -6.82 2.27
N PRO A 123 10.49 -6.15 1.11
CA PRO A 123 9.29 -5.65 0.42
C PRO A 123 8.49 -6.85 -0.11
N ALA A 124 7.22 -6.95 0.31
CA ALA A 124 6.39 -8.12 0.08
C ALA A 124 5.12 -7.83 -0.73
N ALA A 125 4.64 -6.59 -0.74
CA ALA A 125 3.50 -6.13 -1.53
C ALA A 125 3.61 -4.62 -1.77
N ILE A 126 2.78 -4.09 -2.69
CA ILE A 126 2.64 -2.65 -2.92
C ILE A 126 1.22 -2.24 -2.52
N ASP A 127 1.11 -1.16 -1.75
CA ASP A 127 -0.15 -0.52 -1.37
C ASP A 127 -0.25 0.87 -1.99
N MET A 128 -1.43 1.25 -2.39
CA MET A 128 -1.80 2.63 -2.66
C MET A 128 -2.56 3.14 -1.44
N LEU A 129 -1.91 3.98 -0.62
CA LEU A 129 -2.60 4.62 0.48
C LEU A 129 -3.63 5.60 -0.09
N ALA A 130 -4.91 5.29 0.11
CA ALA A 130 -6.00 6.00 -0.53
C ALA A 130 -6.69 6.98 0.44
N VAL A 131 -7.13 8.12 -0.09
CA VAL A 131 -8.09 9.00 0.54
C VAL A 131 -9.49 8.56 0.09
N PHE A 132 -10.32 8.18 1.05
CA PHE A 132 -11.68 7.69 0.82
C PHE A 132 -12.71 8.75 1.17
N VAL A 133 -13.77 8.79 0.38
CA VAL A 133 -15.01 9.53 0.64
C VAL A 133 -16.19 8.59 0.43
N HIS A 134 -17.38 8.97 0.93
CA HIS A 134 -18.60 8.23 0.65
C HIS A 134 -18.83 8.09 -0.86
N LYS A 135 -19.43 7.00 -1.32
CA LYS A 135 -19.63 6.70 -2.74
C LYS A 135 -20.34 7.82 -3.52
N ASP A 136 -21.26 8.54 -2.88
CA ASP A 136 -22.06 9.60 -3.50
C ASP A 136 -21.36 10.98 -3.48
N ASN A 137 -20.14 11.08 -2.94
CA ASN A 137 -19.42 12.35 -2.88
C ASN A 137 -18.91 12.74 -4.27
N PRO A 138 -19.20 13.96 -4.79
CA PRO A 138 -18.86 14.33 -6.16
C PRO A 138 -17.46 14.91 -6.34
N LEU A 139 -16.62 14.94 -5.30
CA LEU A 139 -15.28 15.56 -5.35
C LEU A 139 -14.42 14.98 -6.48
N ALA A 140 -13.92 15.80 -7.38
CA ALA A 140 -13.15 15.33 -8.55
C ALA A 140 -11.74 14.84 -8.20
N GLY A 141 -11.07 15.45 -7.23
CA GLY A 141 -9.71 15.10 -6.82
C GLY A 141 -9.16 16.05 -5.77
N LEU A 142 -7.99 15.72 -5.21
CA LEU A 142 -7.27 16.55 -4.23
C LEU A 142 -5.78 16.61 -4.57
N SER A 143 -5.17 17.77 -4.42
CA SER A 143 -3.71 17.83 -4.30
C SER A 143 -3.26 17.44 -2.88
N LEU A 144 -2.01 17.01 -2.71
CA LEU A 144 -1.49 16.71 -1.37
C LEU A 144 -1.51 17.95 -0.46
N GLN A 145 -1.38 19.17 -1.00
CA GLN A 145 -1.52 20.39 -0.22
C GLN A 145 -2.96 20.59 0.31
N GLN A 146 -3.98 20.21 -0.48
CA GLN A 146 -5.36 20.21 0.00
C GLN A 146 -5.59 19.12 1.04
N VAL A 147 -5.04 17.91 0.85
CA VAL A 147 -5.07 16.84 1.86
C VAL A 147 -4.46 17.33 3.18
N ASP A 148 -3.30 17.97 3.12
CA ASP A 148 -2.66 18.60 4.29
C ASP A 148 -3.56 19.67 4.93
N ALA A 149 -4.16 20.57 4.15
CA ALA A 149 -5.06 21.60 4.66
C ALA A 149 -6.34 21.03 5.31
N ILE A 150 -6.78 19.84 4.88
CA ILE A 150 -7.93 19.13 5.45
C ILE A 150 -7.57 18.44 6.77
N PHE A 151 -6.47 17.68 6.82
CA PHE A 151 -6.14 16.79 7.94
C PHE A 151 -5.15 17.38 8.95
N SER A 152 -4.31 18.35 8.55
CA SER A 152 -3.24 18.90 9.39
C SER A 152 -3.60 20.24 10.02
N LYS A 153 -3.16 20.45 11.24
CA LYS A 153 -3.23 21.75 11.92
C LYS A 153 -2.15 22.71 11.46
N ASN A 154 -1.02 22.20 10.95
CA ASN A 154 0.18 22.99 10.63
C ASN A 154 0.18 23.49 9.18
N ARG A 155 -0.40 22.75 8.25
CA ARG A 155 -0.41 23.04 6.80
C ARG A 155 0.99 23.24 6.23
N THR A 156 1.91 22.36 6.60
CA THR A 156 3.32 22.43 6.18
C THR A 156 3.52 22.22 4.67
N GLY A 157 2.50 21.69 3.97
CA GLY A 157 2.46 21.60 2.51
C GLY A 157 2.25 22.93 1.79
N GLY A 158 2.06 24.07 2.54
CA GLY A 158 2.03 25.42 1.99
C GLY A 158 0.64 25.97 1.68
N ALA A 159 -0.44 25.29 2.04
CA ALA A 159 -1.79 25.87 1.94
C ALA A 159 -1.95 27.02 2.94
N LYS A 160 -2.46 28.17 2.44
CA LYS A 160 -2.68 29.36 3.28
C LYS A 160 -3.80 29.15 4.27
N ASP A 161 -4.93 28.63 3.79
CA ASP A 161 -6.16 28.49 4.54
C ASP A 161 -6.42 27.04 4.90
N GLU A 162 -7.10 26.85 6.01
CA GLU A 162 -7.61 25.56 6.42
C GLU A 162 -8.85 25.20 5.61
N ILE A 163 -8.96 23.93 5.22
CA ILE A 163 -10.16 23.37 4.59
C ILE A 163 -10.98 22.67 5.67
N ARG A 164 -12.22 23.08 5.87
CA ARG A 164 -13.14 22.57 6.92
C ARG A 164 -14.43 22.03 6.37
N THR A 165 -14.91 22.62 5.27
CA THR A 165 -16.19 22.26 4.64
C THR A 165 -15.97 21.73 3.25
N TRP A 166 -16.96 21.06 2.72
CA TRP A 166 -16.97 20.63 1.33
C TRP A 166 -17.06 21.80 0.35
N GLY A 167 -17.66 22.95 0.79
CA GLY A 167 -17.65 24.19 0.02
C GLY A 167 -16.27 24.80 -0.14
N ASP A 168 -15.35 24.66 0.83
CA ASP A 168 -13.96 25.08 0.70
C ASP A 168 -13.22 24.33 -0.42
N LEU A 169 -13.76 23.17 -0.84
CA LEU A 169 -13.29 22.38 -1.98
C LEU A 169 -14.06 22.67 -3.29
N GLY A 170 -14.95 23.68 -3.27
CA GLY A 170 -15.74 24.09 -4.43
C GLY A 170 -17.01 23.27 -4.67
N LEU A 171 -17.44 22.45 -3.70
CA LEU A 171 -18.72 21.75 -3.82
C LEU A 171 -19.88 22.67 -3.46
N GLU A 172 -20.93 22.62 -4.28
CA GLU A 172 -22.12 23.47 -4.14
C GLU A 172 -23.35 22.67 -3.65
N GLY A 173 -24.49 23.34 -3.53
CA GLY A 173 -25.76 22.74 -3.13
C GLY A 173 -25.73 22.16 -1.71
N GLU A 174 -26.18 20.95 -1.54
CA GLU A 174 -26.25 20.28 -0.23
C GLU A 174 -24.90 20.06 0.45
N TRP A 175 -23.80 20.14 -0.29
CA TRP A 175 -22.44 19.93 0.21
C TRP A 175 -21.81 21.21 0.77
N LYS A 176 -22.20 22.38 0.26
CA LYS A 176 -21.50 23.65 0.45
C LYS A 176 -21.14 23.96 1.91
N ASP A 177 -22.13 23.91 2.79
CA ASP A 177 -21.96 24.29 4.20
C ASP A 177 -21.69 23.08 5.12
N LYS A 178 -21.51 21.88 4.56
CA LYS A 178 -21.29 20.68 5.36
C LYS A 178 -19.84 20.56 5.79
N PRO A 179 -19.60 20.39 7.11
CA PRO A 179 -18.25 20.13 7.60
C PRO A 179 -17.76 18.74 7.13
N ILE A 180 -16.46 18.63 6.90
CA ILE A 180 -15.83 17.35 6.57
C ILE A 180 -15.59 16.58 7.87
N SER A 181 -16.26 15.44 8.05
CA SER A 181 -15.97 14.50 9.14
C SER A 181 -14.70 13.72 8.84
N LEU A 182 -13.67 13.88 9.66
CA LEU A 182 -12.35 13.27 9.42
C LEU A 182 -12.16 11.99 10.20
N TYR A 183 -11.74 10.93 9.49
CA TYR A 183 -11.42 9.62 10.08
C TYR A 183 -10.00 9.21 9.71
N GLY A 184 -9.25 8.72 10.70
CA GLY A 184 -7.86 8.32 10.52
C GLY A 184 -7.47 7.20 11.46
N ARG A 185 -6.17 6.94 11.53
CA ARG A 185 -5.58 5.89 12.36
C ARG A 185 -4.90 6.52 13.58
N ASN A 186 -4.65 5.71 14.60
CA ASN A 186 -3.88 6.11 15.77
C ASN A 186 -2.36 6.08 15.50
N ALA A 187 -1.57 6.63 16.42
CA ALA A 187 -0.12 6.79 16.28
C ALA A 187 0.68 5.47 16.21
N THR A 188 0.11 4.32 16.59
CA THR A 188 0.76 3.01 16.47
C THR A 188 0.71 2.47 15.04
N SER A 189 -0.22 2.98 14.23
CA SER A 189 -0.41 2.59 12.83
C SER A 189 0.75 3.07 11.94
N GLY A 190 1.27 2.15 11.11
CA GLY A 190 2.20 2.53 10.04
C GLY A 190 1.54 3.43 8.99
N THR A 191 0.26 3.22 8.72
CA THR A 191 -0.52 4.07 7.80
C THR A 191 -0.66 5.49 8.33
N TYR A 192 -0.85 5.69 9.64
CA TYR A 192 -0.77 7.01 10.26
C TYR A 192 0.60 7.66 10.03
N GLY A 193 1.68 6.93 10.32
CA GLY A 193 3.04 7.45 10.17
C GLY A 193 3.36 7.83 8.72
N TYR A 194 3.02 6.96 7.77
CA TYR A 194 3.24 7.19 6.35
C TYR A 194 2.42 8.40 5.83
N PHE A 195 1.13 8.47 6.18
CA PHE A 195 0.27 9.60 5.80
C PHE A 195 0.77 10.91 6.39
N LYS A 196 1.17 10.92 7.66
CA LYS A 196 1.78 12.10 8.30
C LYS A 196 3.01 12.58 7.54
N GLU A 197 3.88 11.66 7.13
CA GLU A 197 5.13 12.00 6.47
C GLU A 197 4.92 12.52 5.04
N HIS A 198 4.11 11.81 4.24
CA HIS A 198 4.01 12.04 2.81
C HIS A 198 2.82 12.92 2.40
N ALA A 199 1.68 12.83 3.09
CA ALA A 199 0.49 13.61 2.76
C ALA A 199 0.35 14.87 3.60
N LEU A 200 0.87 14.89 4.85
CA LEU A 200 0.84 16.06 5.72
C LEU A 200 2.20 16.75 5.85
N PHE A 201 3.18 16.38 5.02
CA PHE A 201 4.53 16.99 5.01
C PHE A 201 5.12 17.08 6.42
N LYS A 202 4.95 16.03 7.21
CA LYS A 202 5.33 15.90 8.63
C LYS A 202 4.54 16.80 9.60
N GLY A 203 3.48 17.48 9.13
CA GLY A 203 2.54 18.24 9.97
C GLY A 203 1.77 17.34 10.94
N ASP A 204 1.27 17.93 12.02
CA ASP A 204 0.46 17.23 13.00
C ASP A 204 -1.00 17.15 12.57
N PHE A 205 -1.64 16.04 12.85
CA PHE A 205 -3.08 15.89 12.62
C PHE A 205 -3.90 16.89 13.44
N LYS A 206 -5.03 17.32 12.89
CA LYS A 206 -6.05 18.06 13.65
C LYS A 206 -6.61 17.19 14.78
N PRO A 207 -6.97 17.77 15.92
CA PRO A 207 -7.61 17.05 17.01
C PRO A 207 -9.03 16.55 16.65
N THR A 208 -9.60 17.07 15.56
CA THR A 208 -10.90 16.64 15.02
C THR A 208 -10.85 15.35 14.21
N VAL A 209 -9.67 14.84 13.89
CA VAL A 209 -9.53 13.54 13.22
C VAL A 209 -9.90 12.43 14.21
N LYS A 210 -10.99 11.73 13.90
CA LYS A 210 -11.50 10.62 14.72
C LYS A 210 -10.64 9.38 14.48
N GLU A 211 -9.83 9.03 15.47
CA GLU A 211 -8.95 7.87 15.40
C GLU A 211 -9.73 6.56 15.41
N GLN A 212 -9.41 5.68 14.47
CA GLN A 212 -9.98 4.36 14.34
C GLN A 212 -8.95 3.27 14.69
N PRO A 213 -9.38 2.16 15.30
CA PRO A 213 -8.47 1.10 15.72
C PRO A 213 -7.82 0.36 14.54
N GLY A 214 -8.52 0.26 13.40
CA GLY A 214 -8.08 -0.52 12.24
C GLY A 214 -8.42 0.12 10.91
N SER A 215 -7.82 -0.42 9.85
CA SER A 215 -8.00 0.04 8.46
C SER A 215 -9.45 -0.13 8.00
N SER A 216 -10.08 -1.27 8.30
CA SER A 216 -11.49 -1.51 7.97
C SER A 216 -12.42 -0.56 8.70
N ALA A 217 -12.13 -0.22 9.96
CA ALA A 217 -12.96 0.70 10.75
C ALA A 217 -12.98 2.12 10.16
N VAL A 218 -11.84 2.59 9.59
CA VAL A 218 -11.84 3.87 8.84
C VAL A 218 -12.78 3.81 7.65
N VAL A 219 -12.68 2.76 6.82
CA VAL A 219 -13.50 2.63 5.62
C VAL A 219 -15.00 2.51 5.97
N GLN A 220 -15.34 1.73 7.01
CA GLN A 220 -16.72 1.61 7.50
C GLN A 220 -17.27 2.95 8.01
N ALA A 221 -16.46 3.73 8.74
CA ALA A 221 -16.86 5.05 9.21
C ALA A 221 -17.13 6.01 8.06
N VAL A 222 -16.29 5.99 7.00
CA VAL A 222 -16.50 6.78 5.79
C VAL A 222 -17.75 6.32 5.01
N ALA A 223 -17.98 5.00 4.93
CA ALA A 223 -19.16 4.45 4.27
C ALA A 223 -20.48 4.82 4.98
N SER A 224 -20.45 5.03 6.30
CA SER A 224 -21.61 5.31 7.12
C SER A 224 -21.89 6.81 7.28
N ASP A 225 -20.96 7.69 6.92
CA ASP A 225 -21.09 9.15 7.04
C ASP A 225 -20.91 9.79 5.67
N ARG A 226 -21.99 10.29 5.08
CA ARG A 226 -22.00 10.87 3.73
C ARG A 226 -21.01 12.02 3.57
N PHE A 227 -20.74 12.75 4.65
CA PHE A 227 -19.84 13.91 4.67
C PHE A 227 -18.46 13.58 5.21
N ALA A 228 -18.12 12.30 5.28
CA ALA A 228 -16.82 11.85 5.77
C ALA A 228 -15.74 11.86 4.71
N MET A 229 -14.50 12.01 5.20
CA MET A 229 -13.26 11.74 4.51
C MET A 229 -12.34 10.97 5.45
N GLY A 230 -11.65 9.96 4.93
CA GLY A 230 -10.69 9.17 5.71
C GLY A 230 -9.58 8.63 4.83
N TYR A 231 -8.55 8.03 5.44
CA TYR A 231 -7.46 7.40 4.70
C TYR A 231 -7.20 5.97 5.19
N SER A 232 -6.95 5.08 4.24
CA SER A 232 -6.64 3.66 4.51
C SER A 232 -5.92 3.03 3.32
N GLY A 233 -5.35 1.83 3.48
CA GLY A 233 -4.81 1.05 2.37
C GLY A 233 -5.90 0.68 1.36
N ILE A 234 -5.53 0.61 0.08
CA ILE A 234 -6.46 0.35 -1.04
C ILE A 234 -7.17 -1.01 -0.89
N GLY A 235 -6.53 -2.01 -0.30
CA GLY A 235 -7.09 -3.35 -0.09
C GLY A 235 -8.36 -3.37 0.77
N TYR A 236 -8.63 -2.31 1.54
CA TYR A 236 -9.84 -2.19 2.36
C TYR A 236 -11.03 -1.50 1.65
N ARG A 237 -10.88 -1.14 0.38
CA ARG A 237 -11.95 -0.51 -0.41
C ARG A 237 -13.20 -1.39 -0.45
N THR A 238 -14.37 -0.78 -0.20
CA THR A 238 -15.69 -1.39 -0.34
C THR A 238 -16.51 -0.67 -1.41
N ALA A 239 -17.68 -1.22 -1.77
CA ALA A 239 -18.58 -0.61 -2.74
C ALA A 239 -19.23 0.70 -2.25
N ASP A 240 -19.22 0.95 -0.92
CA ASP A 240 -19.87 2.12 -0.31
C ASP A 240 -18.95 3.33 -0.15
N VAL A 241 -17.68 3.18 -0.57
CA VAL A 241 -16.71 4.27 -0.61
C VAL A 241 -16.09 4.39 -2.00
N ARG A 242 -15.64 5.59 -2.33
CA ARG A 242 -14.76 5.79 -3.49
C ARG A 242 -13.43 6.40 -3.10
N VAL A 243 -12.43 6.10 -3.89
CA VAL A 243 -11.10 6.68 -3.78
C VAL A 243 -11.09 8.04 -4.48
N VAL A 244 -10.52 9.04 -3.82
CA VAL A 244 -10.31 10.37 -4.41
C VAL A 244 -9.01 10.35 -5.22
N PRO A 245 -9.03 10.73 -6.51
CA PRO A 245 -7.82 10.93 -7.30
C PRO A 245 -6.90 11.97 -6.66
N LEU A 246 -5.59 11.75 -6.69
CA LEU A 246 -4.63 12.61 -6.03
C LEU A 246 -3.66 13.26 -7.02
N ALA A 247 -3.31 14.51 -6.76
CA ALA A 247 -2.22 15.19 -7.43
C ALA A 247 -1.06 15.44 -6.44
N ALA A 248 0.18 15.19 -6.87
CA ALA A 248 1.37 15.37 -6.03
C ALA A 248 1.55 16.84 -5.57
N LYS A 249 1.06 17.79 -6.35
CA LYS A 249 1.11 19.24 -6.03
C LYS A 249 -0.08 19.97 -6.64
N HIS A 250 -0.37 21.14 -6.10
CA HIS A 250 -1.42 22.02 -6.61
C HIS A 250 -1.19 22.34 -8.10
N GLY A 251 -2.25 22.25 -8.91
CA GLY A 251 -2.21 22.48 -10.36
C GLY A 251 -1.67 21.33 -11.20
N ALA A 252 -1.18 20.24 -10.59
CA ALA A 252 -0.84 19.03 -11.34
C ALA A 252 -2.11 18.21 -11.66
N ALA A 253 -2.01 17.34 -12.66
CA ALA A 253 -3.08 16.43 -13.01
C ALA A 253 -3.41 15.45 -11.85
N PHE A 254 -4.68 15.18 -11.66
CA PHE A 254 -5.12 14.15 -10.74
C PHE A 254 -4.82 12.76 -11.29
N VAL A 255 -4.27 11.91 -10.44
CA VAL A 255 -3.91 10.53 -10.74
C VAL A 255 -4.85 9.61 -9.96
N GLU A 256 -5.53 8.74 -10.69
CA GLU A 256 -6.38 7.70 -10.11
C GLU A 256 -5.54 6.66 -9.34
N ALA A 257 -6.15 6.02 -8.34
CA ALA A 257 -5.55 4.87 -7.69
C ALA A 257 -5.66 3.62 -8.58
N ASP A 258 -5.00 3.67 -9.74
CA ASP A 258 -4.90 2.58 -10.70
C ASP A 258 -3.53 1.90 -10.55
N PRO A 259 -3.44 0.57 -10.57
CA PRO A 259 -2.19 -0.18 -10.44
C PRO A 259 -1.04 0.34 -11.33
N LYS A 260 -1.32 0.72 -12.58
CA LYS A 260 -0.31 1.24 -13.50
C LYS A 260 0.45 2.45 -12.95
N PHE A 261 -0.26 3.33 -12.21
CA PHE A 261 0.34 4.53 -11.62
C PHE A 261 1.09 4.24 -10.31
N ALA A 262 0.77 3.14 -9.63
CA ALA A 262 1.58 2.69 -8.52
C ALA A 262 2.93 2.13 -8.99
N TYR A 263 2.94 1.34 -10.07
CA TYR A 263 4.16 0.76 -10.65
C TYR A 263 5.04 1.80 -11.35
N SER A 264 4.46 2.81 -12.00
CA SER A 264 5.23 3.93 -12.57
C SER A 264 5.74 4.92 -11.52
N GLY A 265 5.18 4.91 -10.31
CA GLY A 265 5.48 5.88 -9.26
C GLY A 265 4.72 7.21 -9.40
N ASP A 266 3.75 7.29 -10.31
CA ASP A 266 2.96 8.52 -10.53
C ASP A 266 1.90 8.73 -9.46
N TYR A 267 1.36 7.64 -8.84
CA TYR A 267 0.43 7.79 -7.72
C TYR A 267 1.18 8.21 -6.46
N PRO A 268 0.89 9.40 -5.89
CA PRO A 268 1.80 10.05 -4.94
C PRO A 268 1.90 9.37 -3.57
N LEU A 269 0.97 8.46 -3.23
CA LEU A 269 0.94 7.74 -1.97
C LEU A 269 1.12 6.22 -2.14
N SER A 270 1.84 5.80 -3.17
CA SER A 270 2.27 4.40 -3.33
C SER A 270 3.39 4.06 -2.35
N ARG A 271 3.33 2.87 -1.75
CA ARG A 271 4.34 2.39 -0.79
C ARG A 271 4.52 0.89 -0.86
N PHE A 272 5.67 0.41 -0.44
CA PHE A 272 5.83 -1.00 -0.11
C PHE A 272 5.20 -1.34 1.24
N LEU A 273 4.70 -2.57 1.32
CA LEU A 273 4.40 -3.28 2.56
C LEU A 273 5.54 -4.26 2.82
N TYR A 274 6.06 -4.26 4.02
CA TYR A 274 7.28 -4.96 4.36
C TYR A 274 7.04 -6.09 5.36
N LEU A 275 7.84 -7.15 5.27
CA LEU A 275 8.08 -8.09 6.35
C LEU A 275 9.46 -7.81 6.95
N GLY A 276 9.50 -7.24 8.15
CA GLY A 276 10.73 -7.10 8.91
C GLY A 276 11.19 -8.45 9.43
N VAL A 277 12.48 -8.76 9.31
CA VAL A 277 13.07 -10.02 9.77
C VAL A 277 14.41 -9.79 10.46
N ASN A 278 14.63 -10.52 11.56
CA ASN A 278 15.94 -10.60 12.18
C ASN A 278 16.78 -11.61 11.40
N HIS A 279 17.74 -11.09 10.60
CA HIS A 279 18.66 -11.88 9.81
C HIS A 279 20.07 -11.36 9.99
N LYS A 280 20.93 -12.20 10.57
CA LYS A 280 22.36 -11.87 10.74
C LYS A 280 23.08 -11.99 9.39
N PRO A 281 23.77 -10.95 8.93
CA PRO A 281 24.51 -11.00 7.67
C PRO A 281 25.49 -12.17 7.60
N GLY A 282 25.55 -12.84 6.44
CA GLY A 282 26.43 -13.97 6.21
C GLY A 282 26.00 -15.29 6.83
N THR A 283 24.80 -15.36 7.44
CA THR A 283 24.23 -16.62 7.95
C THR A 283 23.01 -17.04 7.14
N ALA A 284 22.69 -18.34 7.13
CA ALA A 284 21.44 -18.81 6.55
C ALA A 284 20.26 -18.53 7.50
N LEU A 285 19.10 -18.21 6.94
CA LEU A 285 17.86 -18.22 7.69
C LEU A 285 17.50 -19.66 8.12
N ASP A 286 16.83 -19.80 9.26
CA ASP A 286 16.21 -21.07 9.61
C ASP A 286 15.16 -21.50 8.56
N PRO A 287 14.85 -22.81 8.47
CA PRO A 287 13.97 -23.32 7.43
C PRO A 287 12.59 -22.65 7.39
N LEU A 288 11.98 -22.33 8.55
CA LEU A 288 10.66 -21.71 8.61
C LEU A 288 10.68 -20.30 7.99
N ARG A 289 11.62 -19.43 8.39
CA ARG A 289 11.74 -18.09 7.82
C ARG A 289 12.09 -18.11 6.34
N ARG A 290 13.02 -19.00 5.95
CA ARG A 290 13.42 -19.12 4.55
C ARG A 290 12.25 -19.53 3.66
N GLU A 291 11.57 -20.62 4.01
CA GLU A 291 10.47 -21.14 3.17
C GLU A 291 9.25 -20.21 3.16
N PHE A 292 8.95 -19.56 4.28
CA PHE A 292 7.86 -18.58 4.29
C PHE A 292 8.13 -17.38 3.38
N LEU A 293 9.36 -16.84 3.36
CA LEU A 293 9.73 -15.76 2.43
C LEU A 293 9.72 -16.23 0.97
N ARG A 294 10.17 -17.47 0.69
CA ARG A 294 10.06 -18.05 -0.66
C ARG A 294 8.60 -18.17 -1.10
N TYR A 295 7.72 -18.61 -0.19
CA TYR A 295 6.28 -18.67 -0.46
C TYR A 295 5.69 -17.28 -0.72
N VAL A 296 5.91 -16.32 0.17
CA VAL A 296 5.38 -14.95 0.05
C VAL A 296 5.79 -14.30 -1.27
N LEU A 297 7.04 -14.49 -1.70
CA LEU A 297 7.61 -13.85 -2.89
C LEU A 297 7.47 -14.70 -4.16
N SER A 298 6.74 -15.82 -4.12
CA SER A 298 6.36 -16.65 -5.26
C SER A 298 5.06 -16.18 -5.92
N ALA A 299 4.72 -16.76 -7.08
CA ALA A 299 3.43 -16.54 -7.73
C ALA A 299 2.23 -16.89 -6.80
N ASN A 300 2.35 -17.91 -5.95
CA ASN A 300 1.32 -18.28 -4.97
C ASN A 300 1.10 -17.18 -3.93
N GLY A 301 2.15 -16.73 -3.25
CA GLY A 301 2.05 -15.67 -2.25
C GLY A 301 1.64 -14.32 -2.84
N GLN A 302 2.06 -14.03 -4.07
CA GLN A 302 1.64 -12.82 -4.78
C GLN A 302 0.18 -12.94 -5.30
N GLY A 303 -0.32 -14.15 -5.48
CA GLY A 303 -1.75 -14.43 -5.66
C GLY A 303 -2.58 -14.04 -4.44
N ASP A 304 -2.07 -14.31 -3.23
CA ASP A 304 -2.70 -13.88 -1.98
C ASP A 304 -2.69 -12.35 -1.83
N VAL A 305 -1.61 -11.66 -2.27
CA VAL A 305 -1.55 -10.18 -2.33
C VAL A 305 -2.69 -9.63 -3.18
N LYS A 306 -2.87 -10.16 -4.39
CA LYS A 306 -3.95 -9.76 -5.29
C LYS A 306 -5.33 -10.04 -4.69
N LYS A 307 -5.50 -11.19 -4.04
CA LYS A 307 -6.76 -11.59 -3.38
C LYS A 307 -7.15 -10.62 -2.26
N ASP A 308 -6.18 -10.09 -1.52
CA ASP A 308 -6.42 -9.09 -0.44
C ASP A 308 -6.56 -7.65 -0.99
N GLY A 309 -6.51 -7.45 -2.31
CA GLY A 309 -6.71 -6.16 -2.96
C GLY A 309 -5.47 -5.25 -2.99
N TYR A 310 -4.30 -5.76 -2.63
CA TYR A 310 -3.02 -5.09 -2.82
C TYR A 310 -2.38 -5.46 -4.16
N LEU A 311 -1.26 -4.82 -4.47
CA LEU A 311 -0.56 -5.02 -5.73
C LEU A 311 0.64 -5.96 -5.53
N PRO A 312 0.78 -7.00 -6.37
CA PRO A 312 1.93 -7.88 -6.35
C PRO A 312 3.25 -7.12 -6.58
N VAL A 313 4.33 -7.59 -5.97
CA VAL A 313 5.67 -7.15 -6.36
C VAL A 313 6.10 -7.81 -7.66
N THR A 314 6.97 -7.15 -8.44
CA THR A 314 7.54 -7.74 -9.64
C THR A 314 8.57 -8.82 -9.31
N ALA A 315 8.85 -9.72 -10.25
CA ALA A 315 9.89 -10.73 -10.12
C ALA A 315 11.27 -10.11 -9.80
N ALA A 316 11.57 -8.94 -10.38
CA ALA A 316 12.79 -8.21 -10.08
C ALA A 316 12.87 -7.71 -8.63
N VAL A 317 11.74 -7.27 -8.05
CA VAL A 317 11.66 -6.89 -6.63
C VAL A 317 11.79 -8.14 -5.75
N ALA A 318 11.04 -9.21 -6.05
CA ALA A 318 11.08 -10.47 -5.32
C ALA A 318 12.51 -11.06 -5.28
N LYS A 319 13.20 -11.07 -6.41
CA LYS A 319 14.59 -11.53 -6.50
C LYS A 319 15.54 -10.74 -5.60
N ARG A 320 15.47 -9.40 -5.62
CA ARG A 320 16.27 -8.55 -4.73
C ARG A 320 15.92 -8.74 -3.26
N ALA A 321 14.62 -8.91 -2.97
CA ALA A 321 14.13 -9.14 -1.63
C ALA A 321 14.65 -10.46 -1.04
N LEU A 322 14.61 -11.55 -1.80
CA LEU A 322 15.19 -12.84 -1.39
C LEU A 322 16.71 -12.75 -1.22
N ALA A 323 17.42 -12.11 -2.15
CA ALA A 323 18.86 -11.91 -2.06
C ALA A 323 19.28 -11.12 -0.80
N SER A 324 18.47 -10.15 -0.35
CA SER A 324 18.75 -9.36 0.86
C SER A 324 18.81 -10.18 2.15
N VAL A 325 18.25 -11.38 2.13
CA VAL A 325 18.23 -12.35 3.24
C VAL A 325 19.01 -13.63 2.92
N GLY A 326 19.88 -13.59 1.91
CA GLY A 326 20.76 -14.69 1.55
C GLY A 326 20.07 -15.88 0.87
N ILE A 327 18.86 -15.68 0.33
CA ILE A 327 18.15 -16.70 -0.44
C ILE A 327 18.43 -16.47 -1.93
N ALA A 328 19.03 -17.46 -2.60
CA ALA A 328 19.16 -17.44 -4.05
C ALA A 328 17.76 -17.46 -4.69
N ALA A 329 17.52 -16.61 -5.68
CA ALA A 329 16.34 -16.73 -6.53
C ALA A 329 16.70 -17.74 -7.64
N ASP A 330 15.94 -18.82 -7.69
CA ASP A 330 16.02 -19.85 -8.73
C ASP A 330 15.67 -19.26 -10.10
#